data_e2339ebf4600489050e5d1d84200727a
#
_entry.id   e2339ebf4600489050e5d1d84200727a
#
_cell.length_a   1.000
_cell.length_b   1.000
_cell.length_c   1.000
_cell.angle_alpha   90.00
_cell.angle_beta   90.00
_cell.angle_gamma   90.00
#
_symmetry.space_group_name_H-M   'P 1'
#
loop_
_entity.id
_entity.type
_entity.pdbx_description
1 polymer ?
#
loop_
_entity_poly.entity_id
_entity_poly.type
_entity_poly.pdbx_seq_one_letter_code
_entity_poly.pdbx_strand_id
1 'polypeptide(L)'
;MATVVDELQISQLDLDGSSIASIAFESFDLPASNQRILGPPHPPDTPIPLALRPTPADTEVNLDDVIRSVKVLQADGTLTKKLARHGTLLFRNLPIHDAEDFSKFAHAFGYKPHEIIGIVVDRPLLAPNVAPANEAPKEVLIYNHNESPQVPHAPEYIFFMGIACLPKVATQSEIPEFIDELAEKGILSKVTYHVEQQFQGGSTLRQAFGKEIQDGDDEDEKRRKIEAQIARYGRGKHTTWEWKDGTLVLTHRLPVIRTQPGTNLPTLFTGLASYWKRTQLDVQARKNVTSQLFGDGTPIPEKYLAHLAKITDEIRVLHRWEKGDVLVFDNIIAQHGREPWQGEQSDRVIQASLFDGEAVPGAYGFGDWAQVVQALD
;
A
#
# COMPACT_ATOMS: atom_id res chain seq x y z
N MET A 1 31.14 -2.64 12.77
CA MET A 1 31.28 -2.79 11.31
C MET A 1 30.95 -1.43 10.72
N ALA A 2 31.80 -0.87 9.88
CA ALA A 2 31.52 0.42 9.27
C ALA A 2 30.37 0.27 8.28
N THR A 3 29.28 0.99 8.52
CA THR A 3 28.14 1.06 7.61
C THR A 3 28.65 1.65 6.29
N VAL A 4 28.45 0.93 5.20
CA VAL A 4 28.71 1.49 3.87
C VAL A 4 27.63 2.52 3.61
N VAL A 5 27.98 3.78 3.67
CA VAL A 5 27.10 4.89 3.29
C VAL A 5 26.90 4.80 1.78
N ASP A 6 25.73 4.35 1.37
CA ASP A 6 25.34 4.28 -0.04
C ASP A 6 24.87 5.67 -0.45
N GLU A 7 25.76 6.47 -1.03
CA GLU A 7 25.45 7.82 -1.50
C GLU A 7 24.78 7.71 -2.87
N LEU A 8 23.53 8.14 -2.97
CA LEU A 8 22.81 8.26 -4.24
C LEU A 8 23.33 9.51 -4.96
N GLN A 9 24.47 9.37 -5.64
CA GLN A 9 25.03 10.44 -6.45
C GLN A 9 24.23 10.60 -7.72
N ILE A 10 23.85 11.83 -8.02
CA ILE A 10 23.31 12.22 -9.31
C ILE A 10 24.51 12.42 -10.23
N SER A 11 24.71 11.51 -11.18
CA SER A 11 25.61 11.80 -12.29
C SER A 11 25.06 13.02 -13.03
N GLN A 12 25.88 14.07 -13.19
CA GLN A 12 25.53 15.26 -13.94
C GLN A 12 25.14 14.88 -15.37
N LEU A 13 23.87 14.77 -15.65
CA LEU A 13 23.33 14.79 -16.99
C LEU A 13 22.75 16.18 -17.24
N ASP A 14 23.49 16.99 -18.00
CA ASP A 14 23.00 18.25 -18.56
C ASP A 14 21.81 17.98 -19.47
N LEU A 15 20.61 18.30 -19.00
CA LEU A 15 19.42 18.28 -19.87
C LEU A 15 19.22 19.61 -20.61
N ASP A 16 19.97 20.68 -20.26
CA ASP A 16 19.90 21.99 -20.95
C ASP A 16 21.06 22.96 -20.67
N GLY A 17 22.25 22.47 -20.27
CA GLY A 17 23.46 23.32 -20.19
C GLY A 17 23.53 24.30 -19.01
N SER A 18 22.65 24.21 -18.03
CA SER A 18 22.73 24.97 -16.78
C SER A 18 23.26 24.11 -15.64
N SER A 19 24.32 24.57 -14.96
CA SER A 19 24.83 23.97 -13.74
C SER A 19 23.78 24.09 -12.64
N ILE A 20 22.93 23.08 -12.46
CA ILE A 20 21.91 23.05 -11.42
C ILE A 20 22.54 22.33 -10.23
N ALA A 21 22.53 22.99 -9.06
CA ALA A 21 22.89 22.35 -7.80
C ALA A 21 21.86 21.24 -7.53
N SER A 22 22.24 20.00 -7.79
CA SER A 22 21.41 18.83 -7.48
C SER A 22 21.73 18.39 -6.06
N ILE A 23 20.70 18.10 -5.29
CA ILE A 23 20.83 17.55 -3.94
C ILE A 23 20.99 16.05 -4.07
N ALA A 24 22.06 15.51 -3.49
CA ALA A 24 22.21 14.08 -3.33
C ALA A 24 21.45 13.59 -2.08
N PHE A 25 21.17 12.30 -2.02
CA PHE A 25 20.62 11.64 -0.84
C PHE A 25 21.63 10.62 -0.32
N GLU A 26 21.82 10.60 0.99
CA GLU A 26 22.62 9.57 1.65
C GLU A 26 21.74 8.65 2.48
N SER A 27 22.09 7.37 2.57
CA SER A 27 21.43 6.44 3.48
C SER A 27 21.93 6.61 4.91
N PHE A 28 21.05 6.36 5.88
CA PHE A 28 21.39 6.40 7.30
C PHE A 28 20.64 5.35 8.10
N ASP A 29 21.16 4.97 9.26
CA ASP A 29 20.54 4.02 10.15
C ASP A 29 19.46 4.69 11.02
N LEU A 30 18.39 3.93 11.36
CA LEU A 30 17.31 4.36 12.24
C LEU A 30 17.49 3.77 13.64
N PRO A 31 18.33 4.35 14.49
CA PRO A 31 18.74 3.75 15.77
C PRO A 31 17.59 3.64 16.79
N ALA A 32 16.57 4.47 16.65
CA ALA A 32 15.39 4.47 17.52
C ALA A 32 14.25 3.58 17.07
N SER A 33 14.46 2.80 15.99
CA SER A 33 13.49 1.86 15.43
C SER A 33 14.01 0.43 15.54
N ASN A 34 13.14 -0.54 15.31
CA ASN A 34 13.52 -1.92 15.09
C ASN A 34 13.68 -2.22 13.59
N GLN A 35 14.35 -1.31 12.84
CA GLN A 35 14.72 -1.51 11.45
C GLN A 35 15.32 -2.89 11.23
N ARG A 36 14.92 -3.56 10.17
CA ARG A 36 15.32 -4.94 9.90
C ARG A 36 16.18 -5.02 8.66
N ILE A 37 17.09 -5.98 8.66
CA ILE A 37 17.77 -6.44 7.44
C ILE A 37 16.99 -7.63 6.91
N LEU A 38 16.63 -7.60 5.63
CA LEU A 38 15.91 -8.66 4.96
C LEU A 38 16.85 -9.84 4.72
N GLY A 39 16.33 -11.05 5.04
CA GLY A 39 17.00 -12.30 4.71
C GLY A 39 16.78 -12.73 3.25
N PRO A 40 17.35 -13.86 2.84
CA PRO A 40 17.07 -14.46 1.53
C PRO A 40 15.56 -14.54 1.26
N PRO A 41 15.11 -14.36 0.01
CA PRO A 41 15.86 -14.20 -1.25
C PRO A 41 16.32 -12.77 -1.53
N HIS A 42 16.17 -11.85 -0.59
CA HIS A 42 16.64 -10.49 -0.77
C HIS A 42 18.17 -10.44 -0.77
N PRO A 43 18.77 -9.52 -1.54
CA PRO A 43 20.20 -9.32 -1.50
C PRO A 43 20.69 -9.02 -0.06
N PRO A 44 21.93 -9.41 0.30
CA PRO A 44 22.53 -9.03 1.57
C PRO A 44 22.45 -7.52 1.82
N ASP A 45 22.42 -7.13 3.09
CA ASP A 45 22.40 -5.74 3.51
C ASP A 45 21.24 -4.93 2.90
N THR A 46 20.04 -5.51 2.92
CA THR A 46 18.80 -4.86 2.51
C THR A 46 18.01 -4.42 3.73
N PRO A 47 18.21 -3.18 4.24
CA PRO A 47 17.42 -2.65 5.34
C PRO A 47 15.99 -2.31 4.89
N ILE A 48 15.05 -2.41 5.83
CA ILE A 48 13.67 -2.00 5.63
C ILE A 48 13.17 -1.21 6.85
N PRO A 49 12.70 0.06 6.67
CA PRO A 49 12.83 0.88 5.46
C PRO A 49 14.27 1.25 5.13
N LEU A 50 14.57 1.54 3.86
CA LEU A 50 15.78 2.28 3.53
C LEU A 50 15.55 3.76 3.88
N ALA A 51 16.31 4.29 4.83
CA ALA A 51 16.22 5.68 5.23
C ALA A 51 17.20 6.54 4.45
N LEU A 52 16.71 7.64 3.89
CA LEU A 52 17.40 8.60 3.03
C LEU A 52 17.22 10.02 3.57
N ARG A 53 18.28 10.82 3.52
CA ARG A 53 18.22 12.25 3.83
C ARG A 53 19.03 13.06 2.81
N PRO A 54 18.67 14.33 2.58
CA PRO A 54 19.46 15.21 1.73
C PRO A 54 20.88 15.36 2.24
N THR A 55 21.85 15.52 1.33
CA THR A 55 23.26 15.74 1.69
C THR A 55 23.80 17.01 1.02
N PRO A 56 24.62 17.82 1.72
CA PRO A 56 25.03 17.65 3.12
C PRO A 56 23.88 17.83 4.12
N ALA A 57 23.89 17.02 5.19
CA ALA A 57 22.78 16.94 6.16
C ALA A 57 22.48 18.28 6.87
N ASP A 58 23.45 19.18 6.98
CA ASP A 58 23.35 20.48 7.68
C ASP A 58 23.07 21.66 6.73
N THR A 59 22.80 21.41 5.46
CA THR A 59 22.51 22.46 4.48
C THR A 59 21.00 22.74 4.47
N GLU A 60 20.62 24.01 4.44
CA GLU A 60 19.24 24.40 4.20
C GLU A 60 18.84 23.95 2.78
N VAL A 61 17.90 23.03 2.71
CA VAL A 61 17.47 22.37 1.50
C VAL A 61 16.20 23.04 0.98
N ASN A 62 16.17 23.33 -0.31
CA ASN A 62 15.01 23.89 -0.98
C ASN A 62 14.16 22.73 -1.56
N LEU A 63 12.83 22.84 -1.45
CA LEU A 63 11.90 21.81 -1.97
C LEU A 63 12.03 21.60 -3.48
N ASP A 64 12.23 22.66 -4.24
CA ASP A 64 12.38 22.55 -5.70
C ASP A 64 13.65 21.79 -6.09
N ASP A 65 14.72 21.93 -5.31
CA ASP A 65 15.96 21.15 -5.49
C ASP A 65 15.73 19.68 -5.18
N VAL A 66 15.02 19.36 -4.10
CA VAL A 66 14.61 18.01 -3.75
C VAL A 66 13.76 17.39 -4.87
N ILE A 67 12.77 18.11 -5.37
CA ILE A 67 11.89 17.68 -6.46
C ILE A 67 12.70 17.39 -7.74
N ARG A 68 13.64 18.26 -8.10
CA ARG A 68 14.51 18.03 -9.25
C ARG A 68 15.32 16.75 -9.09
N SER A 69 15.94 16.57 -7.92
CA SER A 69 16.74 15.38 -7.63
C SER A 69 15.92 14.10 -7.67
N VAL A 70 14.71 14.10 -7.10
CA VAL A 70 13.78 12.97 -7.17
C VAL A 70 13.42 12.64 -8.61
N LYS A 71 13.12 13.65 -9.44
CA LYS A 71 12.81 13.45 -10.87
C LYS A 71 13.97 12.81 -11.63
N VAL A 72 15.21 13.26 -11.38
CA VAL A 72 16.41 12.67 -12.03
C VAL A 72 16.60 11.22 -11.59
N LEU A 73 16.59 10.95 -10.28
CA LEU A 73 16.75 9.59 -9.73
C LEU A 73 15.59 8.64 -10.11
N GLN A 74 14.44 9.18 -10.41
CA GLN A 74 13.33 8.40 -10.91
C GLN A 74 13.48 8.12 -12.42
N ALA A 75 13.90 9.11 -13.19
CA ALA A 75 14.09 8.98 -14.63
C ALA A 75 15.19 7.97 -14.99
N ASP A 76 16.26 7.86 -14.18
CA ASP A 76 17.32 6.86 -14.35
C ASP A 76 16.99 5.50 -13.73
N GLY A 77 15.83 5.39 -13.07
CA GLY A 77 15.33 4.17 -12.42
C GLY A 77 15.95 3.85 -11.06
N THR A 78 16.77 4.73 -10.49
CA THR A 78 17.43 4.50 -9.19
C THR A 78 16.41 4.34 -8.08
N LEU A 79 15.44 5.26 -7.95
CA LEU A 79 14.41 5.18 -6.90
C LEU A 79 13.50 3.97 -7.09
N THR A 80 13.11 3.65 -8.32
CA THR A 80 12.32 2.45 -8.62
C THR A 80 13.04 1.18 -8.20
N LYS A 81 14.34 1.05 -8.51
CA LYS A 81 15.14 -0.10 -8.10
C LYS A 81 15.32 -0.19 -6.59
N LYS A 82 15.57 0.95 -5.92
CA LYS A 82 15.69 1.00 -4.46
C LYS A 82 14.36 0.63 -3.80
N LEU A 83 13.24 1.17 -4.29
CA LEU A 83 11.91 0.85 -3.76
C LEU A 83 11.56 -0.64 -3.95
N ALA A 84 11.84 -1.19 -5.14
CA ALA A 84 11.65 -2.61 -5.41
C ALA A 84 12.51 -3.51 -4.49
N ARG A 85 13.75 -3.11 -4.21
CA ARG A 85 14.66 -3.85 -3.32
C ARG A 85 14.24 -3.80 -1.86
N HIS A 86 13.90 -2.60 -1.36
CA HIS A 86 13.68 -2.35 0.07
C HIS A 86 12.21 -2.34 0.47
N GLY A 87 11.28 -2.31 -0.48
CA GLY A 87 9.83 -2.25 -0.24
C GLY A 87 9.33 -0.92 0.31
N THR A 88 10.20 -0.22 1.04
CA THR A 88 9.86 1.08 1.65
C THR A 88 11.08 1.98 1.70
N LEU A 89 10.89 3.22 1.25
CA LEU A 89 11.87 4.30 1.40
C LEU A 89 11.35 5.32 2.41
N LEU A 90 12.17 5.68 3.37
CA LEU A 90 11.92 6.82 4.26
C LEU A 90 12.77 7.99 3.79
N PHE A 91 12.15 9.10 3.48
CA PHE A 91 12.84 10.37 3.28
C PHE A 91 12.68 11.22 4.54
N ARG A 92 13.79 11.69 5.11
CA ARG A 92 13.84 12.49 6.32
C ARG A 92 14.45 13.87 6.06
N ASN A 93 14.11 14.84 6.88
CA ASN A 93 14.59 16.22 6.78
C ASN A 93 14.23 16.89 5.44
N LEU A 94 13.08 16.54 4.87
CA LEU A 94 12.56 17.23 3.73
C LEU A 94 11.89 18.55 4.13
N PRO A 95 12.04 19.63 3.32
CA PRO A 95 11.39 20.90 3.56
C PRO A 95 9.92 20.89 3.12
N ILE A 96 9.15 19.94 3.66
CA ILE A 96 7.72 19.77 3.41
C ILE A 96 6.95 20.32 4.58
N HIS A 97 6.10 21.31 4.33
CA HIS A 97 5.41 22.05 5.39
C HIS A 97 3.89 21.84 5.39
N ASP A 98 3.32 21.49 4.24
CA ASP A 98 1.89 21.37 4.05
C ASP A 98 1.53 20.30 2.98
N ALA A 99 0.24 20.19 2.68
CA ALA A 99 -0.28 19.23 1.71
C ALA A 99 0.16 19.52 0.27
N GLU A 100 0.35 20.80 -0.09
CA GLU A 100 0.80 21.19 -1.42
C GLU A 100 2.26 20.80 -1.66
N ASP A 101 3.12 21.01 -0.69
CA ASP A 101 4.52 20.58 -0.74
C ASP A 101 4.62 19.07 -0.83
N PHE A 102 3.82 18.36 -0.02
CA PHE A 102 3.75 16.90 -0.07
C PHE A 102 3.25 16.40 -1.42
N SER A 103 2.22 17.02 -1.98
CA SER A 103 1.70 16.71 -3.32
C SER A 103 2.79 16.86 -4.39
N LYS A 104 3.52 17.98 -4.40
CA LYS A 104 4.63 18.23 -5.34
C LYS A 104 5.71 17.15 -5.23
N PHE A 105 6.10 16.80 -4.02
CA PHE A 105 7.08 15.73 -3.77
C PHE A 105 6.60 14.37 -4.29
N ALA A 106 5.38 13.98 -3.96
CA ALA A 106 4.82 12.68 -4.38
C ALA A 106 4.69 12.58 -5.91
N HIS A 107 4.23 13.66 -6.57
CA HIS A 107 4.14 13.71 -8.03
C HIS A 107 5.50 13.75 -8.75
N ALA A 108 6.59 14.10 -8.05
CA ALA A 108 7.94 14.09 -8.64
C ALA A 108 8.40 12.69 -9.05
N PHE A 109 7.81 11.64 -8.50
CA PHE A 109 8.07 10.25 -8.89
C PHE A 109 7.45 9.89 -10.26
N GLY A 110 6.58 10.73 -10.81
CA GLY A 110 6.00 10.52 -12.14
C GLY A 110 4.97 9.39 -12.23
N TYR A 111 4.56 8.82 -11.11
CA TYR A 111 3.50 7.81 -11.09
C TYR A 111 2.13 8.42 -11.38
N LYS A 112 1.23 7.59 -11.92
CA LYS A 112 -0.13 8.02 -12.22
C LYS A 112 -0.97 8.07 -10.94
N PRO A 113 -1.67 9.18 -10.62
CA PRO A 113 -2.60 9.23 -9.51
C PRO A 113 -3.62 8.08 -9.55
N HIS A 114 -3.77 7.38 -8.42
CA HIS A 114 -4.68 6.26 -8.28
C HIS A 114 -6.12 6.75 -8.12
N GLU A 115 -7.02 6.20 -8.91
CA GLU A 115 -8.45 6.45 -8.75
C GLU A 115 -9.06 5.44 -7.77
N ILE A 116 -9.47 5.91 -6.59
CA ILE A 116 -10.09 5.07 -5.57
C ILE A 116 -11.52 4.75 -5.99
N ILE A 117 -11.84 3.45 -6.14
CA ILE A 117 -13.18 2.97 -6.50
C ILE A 117 -13.49 1.68 -5.74
N GLY A 118 -14.75 1.54 -5.35
CA GLY A 118 -15.26 0.35 -4.66
C GLY A 118 -15.03 0.35 -3.14
N ILE A 119 -14.11 1.17 -2.64
CA ILE A 119 -13.87 1.32 -1.20
C ILE A 119 -13.62 2.81 -0.95
N VAL A 120 -14.65 3.59 -1.07
CA VAL A 120 -14.51 5.03 -0.85
C VAL A 120 -14.80 5.34 0.60
N VAL A 121 -13.79 5.83 1.29
CA VAL A 121 -14.00 6.75 2.39
C VAL A 121 -14.01 8.13 1.75
N ASP A 122 -15.12 8.84 1.88
CA ASP A 122 -15.25 10.20 1.38
C ASP A 122 -14.27 11.09 2.15
N ARG A 123 -13.14 11.41 1.54
CA ARG A 123 -12.08 12.20 2.15
C ARG A 123 -11.88 13.47 1.34
N PRO A 124 -11.94 14.63 1.97
CA PRO A 124 -11.64 15.87 1.27
C PRO A 124 -10.21 15.86 0.79
N LEU A 125 -10.00 16.24 -0.47
CA LEU A 125 -8.65 16.49 -0.96
C LEU A 125 -8.10 17.77 -0.33
N LEU A 126 -6.92 17.68 0.26
CA LEU A 126 -6.17 18.80 0.83
C LEU A 126 -5.29 19.49 -0.20
N ALA A 127 -4.84 18.72 -1.19
CA ALA A 127 -4.05 19.13 -2.34
C ALA A 127 -4.26 18.09 -3.46
N PRO A 128 -3.75 18.30 -4.69
CA PRO A 128 -3.85 17.32 -5.77
C PRO A 128 -3.37 15.93 -5.32
N ASN A 129 -4.26 14.94 -5.38
CA ASN A 129 -4.04 13.56 -4.97
C ASN A 129 -3.58 13.36 -3.50
N VAL A 130 -3.85 14.30 -2.62
CA VAL A 130 -3.52 14.23 -1.19
C VAL A 130 -4.78 14.32 -0.36
N ALA A 131 -4.99 13.36 0.52
CA ALA A 131 -6.10 13.30 1.46
C ALA A 131 -5.63 12.90 2.87
N PRO A 132 -6.43 13.14 3.92
CA PRO A 132 -6.16 12.58 5.24
C PRO A 132 -6.05 11.06 5.18
N ALA A 133 -5.01 10.48 5.78
CA ALA A 133 -4.73 9.05 5.64
C ALA A 133 -5.72 8.17 6.41
N ASN A 134 -6.11 8.56 7.60
CA ASN A 134 -6.97 7.75 8.44
C ASN A 134 -7.69 8.54 9.53
N GLU A 135 -8.99 8.31 9.63
CA GLU A 135 -9.87 8.92 10.61
C GLU A 135 -10.40 7.92 11.65
N ALA A 136 -9.88 6.70 11.70
CA ALA A 136 -10.27 5.77 12.75
C ALA A 136 -9.87 6.32 14.13
N PRO A 137 -10.68 6.07 15.18
CA PRO A 137 -10.37 6.51 16.54
C PRO A 137 -8.94 6.15 16.95
N LYS A 138 -8.30 7.01 17.74
CA LYS A 138 -6.88 6.88 18.12
C LYS A 138 -6.56 5.59 18.89
N GLU A 139 -7.55 5.04 19.58
CA GLU A 139 -7.45 3.80 20.35
C GLU A 139 -7.51 2.54 19.47
N VAL A 140 -7.94 2.69 18.22
CA VAL A 140 -8.11 1.55 17.31
C VAL A 140 -6.81 1.22 16.60
N LEU A 141 -6.32 0.01 16.79
CA LEU A 141 -5.23 -0.55 16.00
C LEU A 141 -5.67 -0.74 14.55
N ILE A 142 -4.95 -0.15 13.60
CA ILE A 142 -5.08 -0.50 12.19
C ILE A 142 -3.99 -1.52 11.90
N TYR A 143 -4.43 -2.77 11.79
CA TYR A 143 -3.51 -3.86 11.63
C TYR A 143 -2.87 -3.87 10.24
N ASN A 144 -1.68 -4.43 10.14
CA ASN A 144 -0.91 -4.44 8.91
C ASN A 144 -1.66 -5.08 7.75
N HIS A 145 -1.64 -4.40 6.62
CA HIS A 145 -2.29 -4.80 5.38
C HIS A 145 -1.60 -4.13 4.17
N ASN A 146 -1.71 -4.73 3.02
CA ASN A 146 -1.53 -3.99 1.79
C ASN A 146 -2.75 -3.08 1.58
N GLU A 147 -2.61 -1.94 0.92
CA GLU A 147 -3.73 -1.07 0.64
C GLU A 147 -4.68 -1.71 -0.38
N SER A 148 -5.96 -1.72 -0.04
CA SER A 148 -7.04 -2.22 -0.90
C SER A 148 -6.86 -3.66 -1.43
N PRO A 149 -6.44 -4.64 -0.61
CA PRO A 149 -6.09 -5.99 -1.08
C PRO A 149 -7.31 -6.81 -1.51
N GLN A 150 -8.50 -6.34 -1.17
CA GLN A 150 -9.77 -7.00 -1.46
C GLN A 150 -10.39 -6.58 -2.79
N VAL A 151 -9.79 -5.66 -3.53
CA VAL A 151 -10.28 -5.20 -4.84
C VAL A 151 -9.25 -5.46 -5.94
N PRO A 152 -9.68 -5.66 -7.19
CA PRO A 152 -8.78 -5.91 -8.31
C PRO A 152 -7.89 -4.73 -8.66
N HIS A 153 -8.36 -3.52 -8.40
CA HIS A 153 -7.66 -2.27 -8.66
C HIS A 153 -7.16 -1.66 -7.33
N ALA A 154 -6.01 -2.13 -6.87
CA ALA A 154 -5.31 -1.58 -5.72
C ALA A 154 -4.19 -0.63 -6.19
N PRO A 155 -3.83 0.41 -5.41
CA PRO A 155 -2.68 1.24 -5.74
C PRO A 155 -1.38 0.44 -5.68
N GLU A 156 -0.43 0.75 -6.55
CA GLU A 156 0.90 0.12 -6.53
C GLU A 156 1.86 0.84 -5.61
N TYR A 157 1.72 2.17 -5.49
CA TYR A 157 2.57 3.00 -4.63
C TYR A 157 1.75 3.84 -3.68
N ILE A 158 2.24 3.94 -2.45
CA ILE A 158 1.61 4.73 -1.40
C ILE A 158 2.65 5.67 -0.80
N PHE A 159 2.27 6.92 -0.66
CA PHE A 159 3.06 7.93 0.03
C PHE A 159 2.32 8.32 1.29
N PHE A 160 3.02 8.34 2.40
CA PHE A 160 2.52 8.91 3.66
C PHE A 160 3.46 10.00 4.12
N MET A 161 2.87 11.11 4.52
CA MET A 161 3.56 12.15 5.27
C MET A 161 3.01 12.15 6.69
N GLY A 162 3.91 12.01 7.69
CA GLY A 162 3.56 12.17 9.14
C GLY A 162 3.43 10.91 9.90
N ILE A 163 3.23 9.96 10.38
CA ILE A 163 3.36 9.04 11.54
C ILE A 163 3.07 7.56 11.29
N ALA A 164 3.97 6.72 11.77
CA ALA A 164 3.97 5.26 12.01
C ALA A 164 3.52 4.34 10.86
N CYS A 165 4.45 3.62 10.30
CA CYS A 165 4.22 2.58 9.30
C CYS A 165 5.16 1.40 9.49
N LEU A 166 4.77 0.27 8.93
CA LEU A 166 5.46 -0.98 9.07
C LEU A 166 5.63 -1.67 7.74
N PRO A 167 6.84 -1.88 7.29
CA PRO A 167 7.09 -2.75 6.15
C PRO A 167 7.01 -4.22 6.56
N LYS A 168 6.51 -5.07 5.66
CA LYS A 168 6.51 -6.51 5.81
C LYS A 168 7.30 -7.15 4.70
N VAL A 169 8.11 -8.09 5.09
CA VAL A 169 8.75 -9.03 4.19
C VAL A 169 8.08 -10.37 4.31
N ALA A 170 7.95 -11.08 3.20
CA ALA A 170 7.60 -12.49 3.23
C ALA A 170 8.64 -13.21 4.08
N THR A 171 8.22 -13.76 5.20
CA THR A 171 9.05 -14.61 6.04
C THR A 171 8.69 -16.05 5.75
N GLN A 172 9.65 -16.95 5.92
CA GLN A 172 9.42 -18.38 5.87
C GLN A 172 8.17 -18.72 6.69
N SER A 173 7.22 -19.36 6.06
CA SER A 173 6.00 -19.80 6.73
C SER A 173 6.29 -21.11 7.44
N GLU A 174 5.98 -21.19 8.74
CA GLU A 174 5.94 -22.45 9.48
C GLU A 174 4.79 -23.35 9.00
N ILE A 175 3.95 -22.87 8.08
CA ILE A 175 2.82 -23.59 7.49
C ILE A 175 2.89 -23.47 5.95
N PRO A 176 3.81 -24.19 5.30
CA PRO A 176 3.98 -24.11 3.84
C PRO A 176 2.69 -24.42 3.06
N GLU A 177 1.92 -25.40 3.54
CA GLU A 177 0.65 -25.80 2.92
C GLU A 177 -0.35 -24.63 2.80
N PHE A 178 -0.30 -23.65 3.68
CA PHE A 178 -1.16 -22.47 3.58
C PHE A 178 -0.76 -21.58 2.40
N ILE A 179 0.53 -21.41 2.18
CA ILE A 179 1.05 -20.63 1.04
C ILE A 179 0.74 -21.35 -0.27
N ASP A 180 0.88 -22.66 -0.31
CA ASP A 180 0.55 -23.48 -1.46
C ASP A 180 -0.94 -23.35 -1.82
N GLU A 181 -1.84 -23.47 -0.84
CA GLU A 181 -3.27 -23.27 -1.06
C GLU A 181 -3.62 -21.86 -1.51
N LEU A 182 -2.96 -20.83 -0.96
CA LEU A 182 -3.15 -19.45 -1.41
C LEU A 182 -2.65 -19.22 -2.83
N ALA A 183 -1.53 -19.84 -3.21
CA ALA A 183 -0.99 -19.74 -4.56
C ALA A 183 -1.90 -20.41 -5.58
N GLU A 184 -2.43 -21.60 -5.25
CA GLU A 184 -3.32 -22.37 -6.13
C GLU A 184 -4.72 -21.77 -6.25
N LYS A 185 -5.35 -21.46 -5.11
CA LYS A 185 -6.76 -21.07 -5.05
C LYS A 185 -6.97 -19.56 -5.14
N GLY A 186 -6.00 -18.76 -4.68
CA GLY A 186 -6.19 -17.33 -4.47
C GLY A 186 -7.21 -17.05 -3.34
N ILE A 187 -7.76 -15.84 -3.34
CA ILE A 187 -8.80 -15.42 -2.39
C ILE A 187 -10.05 -14.98 -3.12
N LEU A 188 -11.19 -15.34 -2.56
CA LEU A 188 -12.50 -14.81 -2.86
C LEU A 188 -12.87 -13.78 -1.79
N SER A 189 -13.01 -12.54 -2.23
CA SER A 189 -13.52 -11.45 -1.40
C SER A 189 -14.95 -11.11 -1.81
N LYS A 190 -15.89 -11.19 -0.88
CA LYS A 190 -17.29 -10.90 -1.12
C LYS A 190 -17.69 -9.65 -0.35
N VAL A 191 -18.19 -8.65 -1.08
CA VAL A 191 -18.58 -7.35 -0.53
C VAL A 191 -20.04 -7.06 -0.89
N THR A 192 -20.83 -6.67 0.10
CA THR A 192 -22.23 -6.28 -0.09
C THR A 192 -22.36 -4.77 0.07
N TYR A 193 -22.93 -4.12 -0.93
CA TYR A 193 -23.22 -2.68 -0.94
C TYR A 193 -24.71 -2.44 -0.84
N HIS A 194 -25.11 -1.59 0.10
CA HIS A 194 -26.48 -1.12 0.25
C HIS A 194 -26.63 0.25 -0.40
N VAL A 195 -27.79 0.51 -0.99
CA VAL A 195 -28.03 1.76 -1.74
C VAL A 195 -27.88 2.98 -0.85
N GLU A 196 -28.49 2.97 0.32
CA GLU A 196 -28.56 4.13 1.22
C GLU A 196 -27.96 3.90 2.61
N GLN A 197 -27.74 2.64 2.99
CA GLN A 197 -27.25 2.30 4.32
C GLN A 197 -25.73 2.21 4.34
N GLN A 198 -25.10 3.10 5.11
CA GLN A 198 -23.68 3.03 5.39
C GLN A 198 -23.43 2.23 6.68
N PHE A 199 -22.65 1.15 6.57
CA PHE A 199 -22.12 0.44 7.72
C PHE A 199 -20.82 1.09 8.19
N GLN A 200 -20.52 1.01 9.49
CA GLN A 200 -19.32 1.61 10.07
C GLN A 200 -18.04 1.16 9.29
N GLY A 201 -17.42 2.11 8.64
CA GLY A 201 -16.22 1.91 7.81
C GLY A 201 -16.47 1.21 6.47
N GLY A 202 -17.71 1.13 6.00
CA GLY A 202 -18.11 0.74 4.65
C GLY A 202 -18.55 1.95 3.83
N SER A 203 -18.76 1.73 2.53
CA SER A 203 -19.29 2.73 1.61
C SER A 203 -20.70 2.35 1.17
N THR A 204 -21.54 3.34 0.92
CA THR A 204 -22.78 3.10 0.20
C THR A 204 -22.47 2.75 -1.26
N LEU A 205 -23.43 2.16 -1.94
CA LEU A 205 -23.28 1.85 -3.36
C LEU A 205 -22.98 3.11 -4.19
N ARG A 206 -23.65 4.23 -3.89
CA ARG A 206 -23.43 5.52 -4.56
C ARG A 206 -22.03 6.07 -4.32
N GLN A 207 -21.51 5.99 -3.09
CA GLN A 207 -20.13 6.41 -2.79
C GLN A 207 -19.09 5.55 -3.51
N ALA A 208 -19.33 4.24 -3.59
CA ALA A 208 -18.38 3.31 -4.17
C ALA A 208 -18.31 3.38 -5.71
N PHE A 209 -19.47 3.48 -6.38
CA PHE A 209 -19.59 3.32 -7.84
C PHE A 209 -20.47 4.37 -8.51
N GLY A 210 -21.01 5.33 -7.77
CA GLY A 210 -21.99 6.28 -8.27
C GLY A 210 -21.46 7.59 -8.83
N LYS A 211 -20.15 7.69 -9.10
CA LYS A 211 -19.48 8.92 -9.56
C LYS A 211 -20.12 9.52 -10.83
N GLU A 212 -20.60 8.66 -11.73
CA GLU A 212 -21.19 9.06 -13.01
C GLU A 212 -22.71 9.28 -12.94
N ILE A 213 -23.34 9.04 -11.77
CA ILE A 213 -24.79 9.21 -11.58
C ILE A 213 -25.11 10.70 -11.53
N GLN A 214 -26.12 11.10 -12.31
CA GLN A 214 -26.67 12.45 -12.34
C GLN A 214 -28.08 12.51 -11.74
N ASP A 215 -28.51 13.68 -11.31
CA ASP A 215 -29.81 13.87 -10.63
C ASP A 215 -31.03 13.51 -11.47
N GLY A 216 -30.90 13.50 -12.81
CA GLY A 216 -31.96 13.14 -13.75
C GLY A 216 -31.99 11.68 -14.17
N ASP A 217 -31.06 10.84 -13.67
CA ASP A 217 -30.99 9.44 -14.07
C ASP A 217 -32.13 8.64 -13.42
N ASP A 218 -32.80 7.83 -14.23
CA ASP A 218 -33.70 6.81 -13.71
C ASP A 218 -32.93 5.61 -13.11
N GLU A 219 -33.64 4.66 -12.51
CA GLU A 219 -33.03 3.53 -11.82
C GLU A 219 -32.25 2.60 -12.77
N ASP A 220 -32.71 2.42 -14.00
CA ASP A 220 -32.02 1.60 -15.00
C ASP A 220 -30.74 2.27 -15.46
N GLU A 221 -30.76 3.57 -15.66
CA GLU A 221 -29.57 4.36 -16.02
C GLU A 221 -28.55 4.40 -14.89
N LYS A 222 -29.00 4.60 -13.63
CA LYS A 222 -28.12 4.51 -12.44
C LYS A 222 -27.45 3.14 -12.36
N ARG A 223 -28.22 2.08 -12.54
CA ARG A 223 -27.70 0.71 -12.53
C ARG A 223 -26.67 0.48 -13.63
N ARG A 224 -26.97 0.92 -14.86
CA ARG A 224 -26.06 0.81 -16.00
C ARG A 224 -24.73 1.53 -15.75
N LYS A 225 -24.77 2.73 -15.15
CA LYS A 225 -23.58 3.51 -14.80
C LYS A 225 -22.74 2.82 -13.72
N ILE A 226 -23.38 2.30 -12.69
CA ILE A 226 -22.72 1.51 -11.63
C ILE A 226 -22.02 0.28 -12.22
N GLU A 227 -22.73 -0.50 -13.04
CA GLU A 227 -22.18 -1.70 -13.65
C GLU A 227 -21.02 -1.38 -14.62
N ALA A 228 -21.08 -0.26 -15.34
CA ALA A 228 -19.98 0.23 -16.16
C ALA A 228 -18.73 0.56 -15.33
N GLN A 229 -18.88 1.19 -14.17
CA GLN A 229 -17.78 1.44 -13.25
C GLN A 229 -17.19 0.14 -12.69
N ILE A 230 -18.02 -0.81 -12.29
CA ILE A 230 -17.58 -2.13 -11.81
C ILE A 230 -16.80 -2.86 -12.91
N ALA A 231 -17.31 -2.89 -14.13
CA ALA A 231 -16.64 -3.52 -15.26
C ALA A 231 -15.27 -2.89 -15.56
N ARG A 232 -15.19 -1.57 -15.48
CA ARG A 232 -13.95 -0.81 -15.72
C ARG A 232 -12.88 -1.12 -14.67
N TYR A 233 -13.25 -1.21 -13.38
CA TYR A 233 -12.32 -1.39 -12.26
C TYR A 233 -12.20 -2.83 -11.77
N GLY A 234 -13.17 -3.67 -12.06
CA GLY A 234 -13.17 -5.08 -11.72
C GLY A 234 -12.15 -5.91 -12.49
N ARG A 235 -11.44 -5.30 -13.45
CA ARG A 235 -10.49 -5.96 -14.35
C ARG A 235 -11.08 -7.24 -14.98
N GLY A 236 -12.32 -7.15 -15.44
CA GLY A 236 -13.00 -8.19 -16.19
C GLY A 236 -13.18 -9.49 -15.40
N LYS A 237 -12.38 -10.51 -15.72
CA LYS A 237 -12.51 -11.88 -15.18
C LYS A 237 -12.41 -12.02 -13.66
N HIS A 238 -11.91 -10.99 -12.95
CA HIS A 238 -11.69 -11.06 -11.51
C HIS A 238 -12.91 -10.66 -10.69
N THR A 239 -13.94 -10.07 -11.30
CA THR A 239 -15.10 -9.55 -10.60
C THR A 239 -16.39 -10.04 -11.23
N THR A 240 -17.29 -10.55 -10.40
CA THR A 240 -18.68 -10.83 -10.75
C THR A 240 -19.60 -10.09 -9.78
N TRP A 241 -20.84 -9.79 -10.17
CA TRP A 241 -21.81 -9.13 -9.32
C TRP A 241 -23.21 -9.65 -9.50
N GLU A 242 -24.01 -9.49 -8.47
CA GLU A 242 -25.39 -9.88 -8.41
C GLU A 242 -26.21 -8.80 -7.68
N TRP A 243 -27.32 -8.41 -8.29
CA TRP A 243 -28.31 -7.56 -7.64
C TRP A 243 -29.33 -8.43 -6.92
N LYS A 244 -29.52 -8.16 -5.62
CA LYS A 244 -30.45 -8.89 -4.78
C LYS A 244 -31.14 -7.96 -3.81
N ASP A 245 -32.49 -7.85 -3.89
CA ASP A 245 -33.33 -7.09 -2.96
C ASP A 245 -32.83 -5.65 -2.72
N GLY A 246 -32.46 -4.95 -3.78
CA GLY A 246 -31.93 -3.58 -3.70
C GLY A 246 -30.49 -3.48 -3.19
N THR A 247 -29.79 -4.59 -2.98
CA THR A 247 -28.37 -4.63 -2.66
C THR A 247 -27.56 -5.10 -3.85
N LEU A 248 -26.30 -4.69 -3.92
CA LEU A 248 -25.31 -5.18 -4.87
C LEU A 248 -24.29 -6.04 -4.13
N VAL A 249 -24.17 -7.30 -4.53
CA VAL A 249 -23.14 -8.20 -4.02
C VAL A 249 -22.05 -8.36 -5.07
N LEU A 250 -20.85 -7.88 -4.75
CA LEU A 250 -19.65 -8.08 -5.56
C LEU A 250 -18.84 -9.26 -5.04
N THR A 251 -18.33 -10.06 -5.97
CA THR A 251 -17.42 -11.15 -5.67
C THR A 251 -16.13 -10.96 -6.49
N HIS A 252 -15.02 -10.75 -5.79
CA HIS A 252 -13.69 -10.65 -6.37
C HIS A 252 -12.93 -11.95 -6.13
N ARG A 253 -12.32 -12.51 -7.19
CA ARG A 253 -11.37 -13.63 -7.11
C ARG A 253 -10.00 -13.13 -7.47
N LEU A 254 -9.12 -13.03 -6.47
CA LEU A 254 -7.86 -12.33 -6.61
C LEU A 254 -6.67 -13.26 -6.29
N PRO A 255 -5.59 -13.17 -7.08
CA PRO A 255 -4.34 -13.80 -6.69
C PRO A 255 -3.77 -13.10 -5.45
N VAL A 256 -3.30 -13.86 -4.50
CA VAL A 256 -2.69 -13.37 -3.24
C VAL A 256 -1.18 -13.46 -3.32
N ILE A 257 -0.67 -14.53 -3.89
CA ILE A 257 0.74 -14.62 -4.25
C ILE A 257 0.93 -13.92 -5.58
N ARG A 258 1.74 -12.88 -5.58
CA ARG A 258 1.98 -12.02 -6.74
C ARG A 258 3.46 -11.89 -7.02
N THR A 259 3.80 -11.59 -8.26
CA THR A 259 5.15 -11.24 -8.65
C THR A 259 5.38 -9.75 -8.43
N GLN A 260 6.43 -9.40 -7.69
CA GLN A 260 6.85 -8.02 -7.57
C GLN A 260 7.60 -7.60 -8.83
N PRO A 261 7.17 -6.54 -9.53
CA PRO A 261 7.92 -6.00 -10.66
C PRO A 261 9.31 -5.52 -10.24
N GLY A 262 10.29 -5.77 -11.05
CA GLY A 262 11.69 -5.35 -10.82
C GLY A 262 12.56 -6.36 -10.09
N THR A 263 12.05 -7.14 -9.14
CA THR A 263 12.80 -8.24 -8.51
C THR A 263 12.39 -9.62 -8.99
N ASN A 264 11.18 -9.76 -9.54
CA ASN A 264 10.52 -11.02 -9.89
C ASN A 264 10.34 -11.98 -8.70
N LEU A 265 10.46 -11.49 -7.48
CA LEU A 265 10.24 -12.28 -6.27
C LEU A 265 8.74 -12.44 -5.99
N PRO A 266 8.32 -13.59 -5.43
CA PRO A 266 6.95 -13.78 -4.97
C PRO A 266 6.69 -12.93 -3.73
N THR A 267 5.48 -12.41 -3.64
CA THR A 267 5.03 -11.60 -2.52
C THR A 267 3.63 -11.98 -2.11
N LEU A 268 3.34 -11.89 -0.83
CA LEU A 268 2.02 -12.11 -0.27
C LEU A 268 1.26 -10.78 -0.17
N PHE A 269 0.41 -10.50 -1.18
CA PHE A 269 -0.42 -9.31 -1.23
C PHE A 269 -1.76 -9.56 -0.55
N THR A 270 -1.94 -9.10 0.69
CA THR A 270 -3.10 -9.49 1.49
C THR A 270 -3.45 -8.54 2.64
N GLY A 271 -4.70 -8.58 3.06
CA GLY A 271 -5.20 -8.02 4.31
C GLY A 271 -5.71 -9.08 5.28
N LEU A 272 -5.38 -10.37 5.08
CA LEU A 272 -5.93 -11.47 5.88
C LEU A 272 -5.61 -11.38 7.37
N ALA A 273 -4.39 -10.96 7.73
CA ALA A 273 -4.04 -10.77 9.12
C ALA A 273 -4.88 -9.67 9.78
N SER A 274 -5.10 -8.56 9.05
CA SER A 274 -6.01 -7.48 9.48
C SER A 274 -7.47 -7.95 9.56
N TYR A 275 -7.92 -8.74 8.59
CA TYR A 275 -9.24 -9.35 8.61
C TYR A 275 -9.43 -10.24 9.84
N TRP A 276 -8.48 -11.14 10.12
CA TRP A 276 -8.49 -12.01 11.29
C TRP A 276 -8.58 -11.24 12.60
N LYS A 277 -7.66 -10.29 12.82
CA LYS A 277 -7.67 -9.46 14.05
C LYS A 277 -8.99 -8.73 14.24
N ARG A 278 -9.60 -8.22 13.18
CA ARG A 278 -10.92 -7.56 13.25
C ARG A 278 -12.05 -8.53 13.61
N THR A 279 -12.00 -9.77 13.12
CA THR A 279 -13.01 -10.76 13.46
C THR A 279 -12.96 -11.14 14.95
N GLN A 280 -11.77 -11.09 15.56
CA GLN A 280 -11.60 -11.32 16.99
C GLN A 280 -12.15 -10.19 17.87
N LEU A 281 -12.22 -8.98 17.35
CA LEU A 281 -12.75 -7.81 18.07
C LEU A 281 -14.29 -7.67 17.98
N ASP A 282 -14.96 -8.68 17.44
CA ASP A 282 -16.43 -8.73 17.26
C ASP A 282 -17.04 -7.47 16.57
N VAL A 283 -16.38 -6.99 15.55
CA VAL A 283 -16.91 -5.89 14.74
C VAL A 283 -18.00 -6.44 13.82
N GLN A 284 -19.16 -6.69 14.40
CA GLN A 284 -20.31 -7.36 13.77
C GLN A 284 -20.75 -6.69 12.47
N ALA A 285 -20.72 -5.36 12.43
CA ALA A 285 -21.12 -4.60 11.25
C ALA A 285 -20.28 -4.94 9.99
N ARG A 286 -18.98 -5.15 10.14
CA ARG A 286 -18.10 -5.49 9.01
C ARG A 286 -18.13 -6.95 8.61
N LYS A 287 -18.42 -7.87 9.52
CA LYS A 287 -18.58 -9.30 9.19
C LYS A 287 -19.71 -9.51 8.15
N ASN A 288 -20.76 -8.70 8.20
CA ASN A 288 -21.91 -8.82 7.33
C ASN A 288 -21.71 -8.24 5.92
N VAL A 289 -20.69 -7.38 5.72
CA VAL A 289 -20.46 -6.71 4.44
C VAL A 289 -19.25 -7.21 3.67
N THR A 290 -18.29 -7.87 4.34
CA THR A 290 -17.10 -8.41 3.69
C THR A 290 -16.75 -9.77 4.27
N SER A 291 -16.59 -10.76 3.41
CA SER A 291 -16.07 -12.07 3.77
C SER A 291 -14.82 -12.40 2.94
N GLN A 292 -13.89 -13.16 3.54
CA GLN A 292 -12.67 -13.63 2.91
C GLN A 292 -12.67 -15.17 2.96
N LEU A 293 -12.60 -15.78 1.79
CA LEU A 293 -12.59 -17.24 1.61
C LEU A 293 -11.44 -17.60 0.67
N PHE A 294 -11.08 -18.87 0.57
CA PHE A 294 -10.28 -19.31 -0.56
C PHE A 294 -11.02 -19.07 -1.89
N GLY A 295 -10.31 -18.96 -2.99
CA GLY A 295 -10.88 -18.65 -4.29
C GLY A 295 -11.88 -19.69 -4.81
N ASP A 296 -11.83 -20.91 -4.29
CA ASP A 296 -12.82 -21.98 -4.52
C ASP A 296 -14.10 -21.83 -3.67
N GLY A 297 -14.13 -20.86 -2.76
CA GLY A 297 -15.24 -20.59 -1.85
C GLY A 297 -15.18 -21.35 -0.53
N THR A 298 -14.15 -22.16 -0.31
CA THR A 298 -13.97 -22.83 1.00
C THR A 298 -13.47 -21.88 2.07
N PRO A 299 -13.84 -22.08 3.35
CA PRO A 299 -13.34 -21.26 4.45
C PRO A 299 -11.82 -21.39 4.63
N ILE A 300 -11.15 -20.27 4.92
CA ILE A 300 -9.74 -20.29 5.31
C ILE A 300 -9.67 -20.76 6.77
N PRO A 301 -8.92 -21.83 7.09
CA PRO A 301 -8.79 -22.33 8.45
C PRO A 301 -8.26 -21.27 9.41
N GLU A 302 -8.86 -21.17 10.61
CA GLU A 302 -8.47 -20.20 11.63
C GLU A 302 -6.99 -20.30 12.02
N LYS A 303 -6.44 -21.52 12.07
CA LYS A 303 -5.02 -21.75 12.37
C LYS A 303 -4.09 -21.01 11.41
N TYR A 304 -4.45 -20.92 10.14
CA TYR A 304 -3.67 -20.20 9.13
C TYR A 304 -3.72 -18.69 9.33
N LEU A 305 -4.93 -18.18 9.61
CA LEU A 305 -5.14 -16.76 9.88
C LEU A 305 -4.44 -16.31 11.17
N ALA A 306 -4.52 -17.11 12.22
CA ALA A 306 -3.85 -16.85 13.48
C ALA A 306 -2.32 -16.88 13.32
N HIS A 307 -1.79 -17.85 12.58
CA HIS A 307 -0.37 -17.92 12.28
C HIS A 307 0.12 -16.71 11.48
N LEU A 308 -0.60 -16.32 10.43
CA LEU A 308 -0.28 -15.14 9.65
C LEU A 308 -0.27 -13.87 10.51
N ALA A 309 -1.22 -13.73 11.43
CA ALA A 309 -1.26 -12.63 12.37
C ALA A 309 -0.05 -12.65 13.32
N LYS A 310 0.32 -13.83 13.87
CA LYS A 310 1.51 -13.99 14.71
C LYS A 310 2.78 -13.53 13.97
N ILE A 311 3.03 -14.06 12.77
CA ILE A 311 4.20 -13.66 11.98
C ILE A 311 4.20 -12.15 11.70
N THR A 312 3.03 -11.58 11.36
CA THR A 312 2.92 -10.15 11.14
C THR A 312 3.30 -9.33 12.37
N ASP A 313 2.91 -9.77 13.58
CA ASP A 313 3.30 -9.12 14.84
C ASP A 313 4.82 -9.21 15.09
N GLU A 314 5.45 -10.33 14.76
CA GLU A 314 6.87 -10.56 14.99
C GLU A 314 7.79 -9.76 14.08
N ILE A 315 7.36 -9.51 12.84
CA ILE A 315 8.23 -8.90 11.81
C ILE A 315 7.97 -7.42 11.58
N ARG A 316 6.99 -6.81 12.24
CA ARG A 316 6.68 -5.41 12.05
C ARG A 316 7.81 -4.50 12.53
N VAL A 317 8.00 -3.39 11.82
CA VAL A 317 8.92 -2.30 12.16
C VAL A 317 8.12 -1.10 12.66
N LEU A 318 8.47 -0.56 13.81
CA LEU A 318 7.85 0.64 14.36
C LEU A 318 8.68 1.86 13.97
N HIS A 319 8.08 2.77 13.19
CA HIS A 319 8.72 4.01 12.80
C HIS A 319 8.34 5.14 13.75
N ARG A 320 9.33 5.90 14.19
CA ARG A 320 9.13 7.16 14.93
C ARG A 320 9.26 8.32 13.98
N TRP A 321 8.15 8.99 13.77
CA TRP A 321 8.07 10.08 12.81
C TRP A 321 8.73 11.36 13.32
N GLU A 322 9.38 12.04 12.40
CA GLU A 322 9.89 13.38 12.57
C GLU A 322 9.24 14.29 11.53
N LYS A 323 9.23 15.59 11.81
CA LYS A 323 8.69 16.58 10.88
C LYS A 323 9.49 16.55 9.57
N GLY A 324 8.78 16.51 8.45
CA GLY A 324 9.39 16.39 7.12
C GLY A 324 9.70 14.95 6.70
N ASP A 325 9.30 13.95 7.47
CA ASP A 325 9.37 12.56 7.06
C ASP A 325 8.31 12.25 6.00
N VAL A 326 8.73 11.58 4.93
CA VAL A 326 7.85 10.96 3.95
C VAL A 326 8.22 9.49 3.79
N LEU A 327 7.25 8.61 3.95
CA LEU A 327 7.38 7.19 3.64
C LEU A 327 6.76 6.88 2.28
N VAL A 328 7.51 6.20 1.45
CA VAL A 328 7.08 5.72 0.13
C VAL A 328 7.08 4.19 0.16
N PHE A 329 5.94 3.59 -0.15
CA PHE A 329 5.76 2.14 -0.16
C PHE A 329 5.59 1.62 -1.59
N ASP A 330 6.25 0.51 -1.89
CA ASP A 330 5.79 -0.44 -2.88
C ASP A 330 4.70 -1.28 -2.22
N ASN A 331 3.45 -0.98 -2.50
CA ASN A 331 2.29 -1.65 -1.89
C ASN A 331 2.18 -3.13 -2.25
N ILE A 332 2.93 -3.60 -3.25
CA ILE A 332 2.92 -5.01 -3.64
C ILE A 332 3.66 -5.87 -2.62
N ILE A 333 4.78 -5.36 -2.08
CA ILE A 333 5.65 -6.10 -1.17
C ILE A 333 5.62 -5.60 0.26
N ALA A 334 5.18 -4.37 0.51
CA ALA A 334 5.16 -3.79 1.84
C ALA A 334 3.74 -3.59 2.35
N GLN A 335 3.53 -3.93 3.60
CA GLN A 335 2.29 -3.68 4.33
C GLN A 335 2.49 -2.50 5.27
N HIS A 336 1.42 -1.80 5.56
CA HIS A 336 1.40 -0.73 6.53
C HIS A 336 0.26 -0.90 7.53
N GLY A 337 0.35 -0.17 8.64
CA GLY A 337 -0.64 -0.17 9.70
C GLY A 337 -0.46 1.03 10.62
N ARG A 338 -1.22 1.07 11.71
CA ARG A 338 -1.15 2.15 12.69
C ARG A 338 -1.35 1.61 14.10
N GLU A 339 -0.37 1.83 14.97
CA GLU A 339 -0.54 1.59 16.40
C GLU A 339 -1.56 2.55 17.02
N PRO A 340 -2.26 2.15 18.10
CA PRO A 340 -2.97 3.09 18.95
C PRO A 340 -2.03 4.16 19.48
N TRP A 341 -2.54 5.35 19.68
CA TRP A 341 -1.73 6.48 20.13
C TRP A 341 -2.46 7.34 21.16
N GLN A 342 -1.72 8.17 21.88
CA GLN A 342 -2.24 9.08 22.90
C GLN A 342 -2.02 10.53 22.48
N GLY A 343 -2.87 11.43 22.93
CA GLY A 343 -2.85 12.84 22.57
C GLY A 343 -4.19 13.30 21.96
N GLU A 344 -4.24 14.54 21.52
CA GLU A 344 -5.39 15.07 20.81
C GLU A 344 -5.34 14.70 19.33
N GLN A 345 -6.48 14.67 18.64
CA GLN A 345 -6.52 14.31 17.22
C GLN A 345 -5.64 15.24 16.35
N SER A 346 -5.49 16.50 16.74
CA SER A 346 -4.60 17.48 16.11
C SER A 346 -3.12 17.19 16.25
N ASP A 347 -2.72 16.38 17.25
CA ASP A 347 -1.31 16.05 17.48
C ASP A 347 -0.78 15.05 16.45
N ARG A 348 -1.69 14.46 15.67
CA ARG A 348 -1.36 13.47 14.68
C ARG A 348 -2.13 13.70 13.40
N VAL A 349 -1.54 14.40 12.47
CA VAL A 349 -2.08 14.62 11.12
C VAL A 349 -1.26 13.79 10.11
N ILE A 350 -1.91 12.81 9.50
CA ILE A 350 -1.31 12.01 8.45
C ILE A 350 -2.00 12.32 7.13
N GLN A 351 -1.20 12.51 6.12
CA GLN A 351 -1.66 12.66 4.76
C GLN A 351 -1.19 11.47 3.93
N ALA A 352 -1.99 11.06 2.97
CA ALA A 352 -1.68 9.99 2.04
C ALA A 352 -1.87 10.44 0.61
N SER A 353 -1.05 9.89 -0.27
CA SER A 353 -1.18 10.02 -1.71
C SER A 353 -0.98 8.65 -2.35
N LEU A 354 -1.89 8.24 -3.22
CA LEU A 354 -1.95 6.91 -3.81
C LEU A 354 -1.68 7.00 -5.30
N PHE A 355 -0.88 6.05 -5.82
CA PHE A 355 -0.50 6.05 -7.23
C PHE A 355 -0.56 4.65 -7.84
N ASP A 356 -0.78 4.62 -9.15
CA ASP A 356 -0.66 3.44 -10.00
C ASP A 356 0.72 3.41 -10.65
N GLY A 357 1.30 2.22 -10.77
CA GLY A 357 2.45 1.97 -11.61
C GLY A 357 2.07 1.71 -13.07
N GLU A 358 3.07 1.41 -13.88
CA GLU A 358 2.87 1.06 -15.29
C GLU A 358 2.45 -0.41 -15.47
N ALA A 359 2.94 -1.29 -14.58
CA ALA A 359 2.71 -2.72 -14.67
C ALA A 359 1.61 -3.17 -13.70
N VAL A 360 0.73 -4.03 -14.18
CA VAL A 360 -0.22 -4.77 -13.31
C VAL A 360 0.50 -6.01 -12.78
N PRO A 361 0.68 -6.15 -11.46
CA PRO A 361 1.33 -7.33 -10.91
C PRO A 361 0.61 -8.61 -11.31
N GLY A 362 1.38 -9.56 -11.83
CA GLY A 362 0.89 -10.91 -12.10
C GLY A 362 0.72 -11.73 -10.83
N ALA A 363 0.04 -12.87 -10.93
CA ALA A 363 0.07 -13.91 -9.91
C ALA A 363 1.20 -14.89 -10.22
N TYR A 364 1.86 -15.41 -9.17
CA TYR A 364 2.71 -16.58 -9.33
C TYR A 364 1.87 -17.81 -9.59
N GLY A 365 2.31 -18.66 -10.53
CA GLY A 365 1.84 -20.01 -10.61
C GLY A 365 2.37 -20.86 -9.45
N PHE A 366 1.65 -21.92 -9.10
CA PHE A 366 2.04 -22.82 -8.00
C PHE A 366 3.48 -23.36 -8.16
N GLY A 367 3.86 -23.76 -9.39
CA GLY A 367 5.20 -24.27 -9.66
C GLY A 367 6.31 -23.24 -9.46
N ASP A 368 6.05 -22.00 -9.77
CA ASP A 368 7.03 -20.90 -9.60
C ASP A 368 7.27 -20.63 -8.12
N TRP A 369 6.22 -20.66 -7.31
CA TRP A 369 6.34 -20.51 -5.87
C TRP A 369 7.18 -21.64 -5.24
N ALA A 370 6.90 -22.88 -5.60
CA ALA A 370 7.64 -24.03 -5.09
C ALA A 370 9.15 -23.95 -5.38
N GLN A 371 9.54 -23.48 -6.58
CA GLN A 371 10.94 -23.27 -6.92
C GLN A 371 11.61 -22.21 -6.05
N VAL A 372 10.91 -21.11 -5.76
CA VAL A 372 11.46 -20.06 -4.91
C VAL A 372 11.62 -20.53 -3.47
N VAL A 373 10.63 -21.24 -2.92
CA VAL A 373 10.74 -21.80 -1.55
C VAL A 373 11.91 -22.77 -1.44
N GLN A 374 12.11 -23.64 -2.43
CA GLN A 374 13.27 -24.56 -2.46
C GLN A 374 14.62 -23.84 -2.56
N ALA A 375 14.66 -22.66 -3.13
CA ALA A 375 15.89 -21.87 -3.21
C ALA A 375 16.22 -21.12 -1.90
N LEU A 376 15.28 -21.11 -0.92
CA LEU A 376 15.43 -20.47 0.39
C LEU A 376 15.91 -21.45 1.48
N ASP A 377 15.76 -22.76 1.26
CA ASP A 377 16.23 -23.84 2.12
C ASP A 377 17.74 -24.12 1.83
#